data_4d40d49f133ea362cfb84ecb4ab79ff1
#
_entry.id   4d40d49f133ea362cfb84ecb4ab79ff1
#
_cell.length_a   1.000
_cell.length_b   1.000
_cell.length_c   1.000
_cell.angle_alpha   90.00
_cell.angle_beta   90.00
_cell.angle_gamma   90.00
#
_symmetry.space_group_name_H-M   'P 1'
#
loop_
_entity.id
_entity.type
_entity.pdbx_description
1 polymer ?
#
loop_
_entity_poly.entity_id
_entity_poly.type
_entity_poly.pdbx_seq_one_letter_code
_entity_poly.pdbx_strand_id
1 'polypeptide(L)'
;MPMIKEVRALRIFFTGVGGQGTLLATRFVGQAALEENLPVLMAEIHGMAQRGGVVESSVVLGSAASPTIADGEADIVIAFEPLEAARALPKCNPKTVVITSTTPIPPF
;
A
#
# COMPACT_ATOMS: atom_id res chain seq x y z
N MET A 1 16.13 -15.25 -17.02
CA MET A 1 17.09 -14.69 -16.07
C MET A 1 16.90 -15.31 -14.73
N PRO A 2 17.89 -16.00 -14.28
CA PRO A 2 17.74 -16.66 -12.99
C PRO A 2 17.51 -15.70 -11.86
N MET A 3 18.07 -14.51 -11.90
CA MET A 3 17.92 -13.61 -10.78
C MET A 3 16.51 -13.09 -10.60
N ILE A 4 15.66 -13.17 -11.63
CA ILE A 4 14.28 -12.73 -11.46
C ILE A 4 13.60 -13.55 -10.40
N LYS A 5 13.91 -14.82 -10.33
CA LYS A 5 13.28 -15.68 -9.34
C LYS A 5 13.78 -15.40 -7.94
N GLU A 6 14.93 -14.72 -7.85
CA GLU A 6 15.50 -14.41 -6.57
C GLU A 6 15.04 -13.08 -6.04
N VAL A 7 14.34 -12.31 -6.84
CA VAL A 7 13.90 -10.98 -6.41
C VAL A 7 12.86 -11.15 -5.32
N ARG A 8 13.10 -10.47 -4.20
CA ARG A 8 12.15 -10.46 -3.11
C ARG A 8 10.87 -9.78 -3.57
N ALA A 9 9.80 -10.11 -2.89
CA ALA A 9 8.56 -9.41 -3.13
C ALA A 9 8.72 -7.94 -2.75
N LEU A 10 8.09 -7.07 -3.53
CA LEU A 10 8.02 -5.65 -3.20
C LEU A 10 6.66 -5.39 -2.59
N ARG A 11 6.65 -4.92 -1.36
CA ARG A 11 5.43 -4.75 -0.59
C ARG A 11 5.08 -3.28 -0.49
N ILE A 12 3.95 -2.91 -1.06
CA ILE A 12 3.48 -1.54 -1.12
C ILE A 12 2.20 -1.42 -0.32
N PHE A 13 2.22 -0.58 0.70
CA PHE A 13 1.08 -0.36 1.57
C PHE A 13 0.46 0.99 1.23
N PHE A 14 -0.84 0.99 0.97
CA PHE A 14 -1.59 2.19 0.64
C PHE A 14 -2.54 2.51 1.78
N THR A 15 -2.63 3.77 2.15
CA THR A 15 -3.56 4.17 3.18
C THR A 15 -4.10 5.55 2.90
N GLY A 16 -5.36 5.77 3.28
CA GLY A 16 -6.00 7.04 3.09
C GLY A 16 -7.36 7.03 3.76
N VAL A 17 -8.05 8.14 3.61
CA VAL A 17 -9.42 8.26 4.10
C VAL A 17 -10.35 7.91 2.95
N GLY A 18 -11.52 7.39 3.27
CA GLY A 18 -12.46 6.98 2.24
C GLY A 18 -12.70 8.10 1.24
N GLY A 19 -12.77 7.73 -0.02
CA GLY A 19 -13.05 8.68 -1.08
C GLY A 19 -11.84 9.36 -1.68
N GLN A 20 -10.65 9.03 -1.23
CA GLN A 20 -9.43 9.69 -1.72
C GLN A 20 -8.78 8.97 -2.89
N GLY A 21 -9.38 7.90 -3.37
CA GLY A 21 -8.80 7.19 -4.49
C GLY A 21 -7.76 6.17 -4.09
N THR A 22 -7.68 5.83 -2.81
CA THR A 22 -6.73 4.83 -2.32
C THR A 22 -6.90 3.51 -3.07
N LEU A 23 -8.13 3.05 -3.20
CA LEU A 23 -8.39 1.80 -3.91
C LEU A 23 -8.10 1.91 -5.38
N LEU A 24 -8.39 3.06 -5.97
CA LEU A 24 -8.12 3.27 -7.38
C LEU A 24 -6.61 3.22 -7.65
N ALA A 25 -5.83 3.88 -6.80
CA ALA A 25 -4.38 3.86 -6.94
C ALA A 25 -3.85 2.44 -6.80
N THR A 26 -4.38 1.71 -5.84
CA THR A 26 -3.97 0.33 -5.61
C THR A 26 -4.23 -0.52 -6.85
N ARG A 27 -5.43 -0.40 -7.41
CA ARG A 27 -5.78 -1.18 -8.59
C ARG A 27 -4.98 -0.76 -9.81
N PHE A 28 -4.65 0.52 -9.90
CA PHE A 28 -3.83 1.00 -11.01
C PHE A 28 -2.44 0.36 -10.96
N VAL A 29 -1.83 0.32 -9.80
CA VAL A 29 -0.52 -0.29 -9.66
C VAL A 29 -0.59 -1.79 -9.95
N GLY A 30 -1.63 -2.46 -9.43
CA GLY A 30 -1.80 -3.88 -9.70
C GLY A 30 -1.98 -4.17 -11.17
N GLN A 31 -2.78 -3.36 -11.85
CA GLN A 31 -3.01 -3.54 -13.28
C GLN A 31 -1.72 -3.32 -14.09
N ALA A 32 -0.97 -2.30 -13.72
CA ALA A 32 0.30 -2.05 -14.39
C ALA A 32 1.26 -3.23 -14.23
N ALA A 33 1.28 -3.82 -13.04
CA ALA A 33 2.12 -4.97 -12.80
C ALA A 33 1.70 -6.16 -13.65
N LEU A 34 0.39 -6.39 -13.77
CA LEU A 34 -0.09 -7.47 -14.61
C LEU A 34 0.29 -7.26 -16.08
N GLU A 35 0.26 -6.03 -16.54
CA GLU A 35 0.64 -5.74 -17.91
C GLU A 35 2.12 -5.99 -18.16
N GLU A 36 2.92 -5.94 -17.12
CA GLU A 36 4.35 -6.26 -17.22
C GLU A 36 4.63 -7.72 -16.91
N ASN A 37 3.60 -8.52 -16.77
CA ASN A 37 3.72 -9.95 -16.49
C ASN A 37 4.39 -10.23 -15.14
N LEU A 38 4.19 -9.34 -14.18
CA LEU A 38 4.70 -9.54 -12.83
C LEU A 38 3.65 -10.25 -11.99
N PRO A 39 4.03 -11.20 -11.15
CA PRO A 39 3.09 -11.72 -10.17
C PRO A 39 2.64 -10.60 -9.24
N VAL A 40 1.37 -10.57 -8.95
CA VAL A 40 0.83 -9.52 -8.09
C VAL A 40 -0.26 -10.11 -7.20
N LEU A 41 -0.22 -9.73 -5.94
CA LEU A 41 -1.28 -10.03 -4.99
C LEU A 41 -1.76 -8.70 -4.43
N MET A 42 -3.08 -8.59 -4.26
CA MET A 42 -3.68 -7.37 -3.74
C MET A 42 -4.67 -7.71 -2.66
N ALA A 43 -4.78 -6.83 -1.69
CA ALA A 43 -5.80 -6.94 -0.66
C ALA A 43 -6.32 -5.55 -0.33
N GLU A 44 -7.60 -5.47 -0.01
CA GLU A 44 -8.24 -4.23 0.38
C GLU A 44 -8.88 -4.44 1.74
N ILE A 45 -8.63 -3.53 2.65
CA ILE A 45 -9.19 -3.59 3.98
C ILE A 45 -9.98 -2.31 4.20
N HIS A 46 -11.26 -2.46 4.47
CA HIS A 46 -12.11 -1.33 4.77
C HIS A 46 -12.29 -1.28 6.28
N GLY A 47 -12.08 -0.12 6.86
CA GLY A 47 -12.30 0.02 8.27
C GLY A 47 -13.76 -0.20 8.62
N MET A 48 -13.99 -0.58 9.85
CA MET A 48 -15.34 -0.70 10.35
C MET A 48 -16.00 0.65 10.50
N ALA A 49 -15.22 1.69 10.50
CA ALA A 49 -15.75 3.03 10.64
C ALA A 49 -16.68 3.33 9.48
N GLN A 50 -17.58 4.19 9.73
CA GLN A 50 -18.54 4.62 8.76
C GLN A 50 -17.88 5.63 7.83
N ARG A 51 -18.56 6.72 7.57
CA ARG A 51 -17.98 7.72 6.68
C ARG A 51 -16.68 8.25 7.26
N GLY A 52 -15.74 8.56 6.42
CA GLY A 52 -14.46 9.06 6.85
C GLY A 52 -13.53 8.01 7.39
N GLY A 53 -13.91 6.75 7.27
CA GLY A 53 -13.08 5.67 7.78
C GLY A 53 -11.81 5.49 6.97
N VAL A 54 -10.83 4.89 7.61
CA VAL A 54 -9.55 4.62 6.98
C VAL A 54 -9.73 3.49 5.98
N VAL A 55 -9.14 3.67 4.81
CA VAL A 55 -9.09 2.64 3.79
C VAL A 55 -7.65 2.25 3.61
N GLU A 56 -7.37 0.97 3.75
CA GLU A 56 -6.03 0.44 3.60
C GLU A 56 -6.03 -0.63 2.54
N SER A 57 -4.96 -0.70 1.78
CA SER A 57 -4.81 -1.75 0.80
C SER A 57 -3.35 -2.06 0.61
N SER A 58 -3.09 -3.18 -0.02
CA SER A 58 -1.72 -3.59 -0.26
C SER A 58 -1.58 -4.16 -1.64
N VAL A 59 -0.41 -3.97 -2.21
CA VAL A 59 0.00 -4.62 -3.45
C VAL A 59 1.36 -5.25 -3.16
N VAL A 60 1.47 -6.53 -3.43
CA VAL A 60 2.73 -7.24 -3.29
C VAL A 60 3.12 -7.74 -4.65
N LEU A 61 4.24 -7.26 -5.16
CA LEU A 61 4.76 -7.62 -6.47
C LEU A 61 5.88 -8.63 -6.30
N GLY A 62 5.86 -9.65 -7.13
CA GLY A 62 6.91 -10.67 -7.09
C GLY A 62 6.43 -11.91 -6.36
N SER A 63 7.38 -12.73 -5.93
CA SER A 63 7.07 -14.01 -5.31
C SER A 63 6.65 -13.80 -3.86
N ALA A 64 5.39 -14.04 -3.59
CA ALA A 64 4.88 -13.93 -2.24
C ALA A 64 3.70 -14.87 -2.10
N ALA A 65 3.44 -15.32 -0.89
CA ALA A 65 2.33 -16.21 -0.62
C ALA A 65 1.08 -15.47 -0.16
N SER A 66 1.21 -14.20 0.22
CA SER A 66 0.10 -13.47 0.81
C SER A 66 0.22 -11.99 0.50
N PRO A 67 -0.90 -11.29 0.31
CA PRO A 67 -0.87 -9.84 0.15
C PRO A 67 -0.80 -9.10 1.47
N THR A 68 -0.78 -9.80 2.58
CA THR A 68 -0.71 -9.16 3.89
C THR A 68 0.69 -8.62 4.13
N ILE A 69 0.77 -7.39 4.61
CA ILE A 69 2.03 -6.76 4.96
C ILE A 69 2.10 -6.68 6.47
N ALA A 70 3.07 -7.36 7.06
CA ALA A 70 3.24 -7.35 8.49
C ALA A 70 3.96 -6.08 8.92
N ASP A 71 3.91 -5.79 10.22
CA ASP A 71 4.61 -4.63 10.74
C ASP A 71 6.10 -4.73 10.41
N GLY A 72 6.67 -3.61 9.97
CA GLY A 72 8.07 -3.55 9.62
C GLY A 72 8.41 -4.11 8.24
N GLU A 73 7.42 -4.54 7.47
CA GLU A 73 7.68 -5.21 6.21
C GLU A 73 7.37 -4.40 4.96
N ALA A 74 6.82 -3.21 5.10
CA ALA A 74 6.51 -2.42 3.91
C ALA A 74 7.79 -1.90 3.28
N ASP A 75 7.88 -2.03 1.97
CA ASP A 75 8.98 -1.42 1.22
C ASP A 75 8.62 0.01 0.84
N ILE A 76 7.36 0.24 0.51
CA ILE A 76 6.86 1.56 0.15
C ILE A 76 5.53 1.75 0.85
N VAL A 77 5.34 2.93 1.43
CA VAL A 77 4.05 3.35 1.98
C VAL A 77 3.58 4.54 1.17
N ILE A 78 2.39 4.44 0.62
CA ILE A 78 1.77 5.53 -0.11
C ILE A 78 0.55 5.97 0.68
N ALA A 79 0.59 7.19 1.19
CA ALA A 79 -0.48 7.73 2.01
C ALA A 79 -1.06 8.96 1.37
N PHE A 80 -2.38 9.03 1.35
CA PHE A 80 -3.06 10.15 0.71
C PHE A 80 -3.40 11.26 1.70
N GLU A 81 -2.93 11.11 2.93
CA GLU A 81 -3.21 12.11 3.94
C GLU A 81 -2.13 11.99 5.02
N PRO A 82 -1.54 13.12 5.48
CA PRO A 82 -0.37 13.04 6.36
C PRO A 82 -0.61 12.29 7.66
N LEU A 83 -1.81 12.41 8.23
CA LEU A 83 -2.09 11.69 9.47
C LEU A 83 -2.07 10.19 9.24
N GLU A 84 -2.58 9.75 8.09
CA GLU A 84 -2.56 8.33 7.80
C GLU A 84 -1.15 7.84 7.51
N ALA A 85 -0.30 8.70 6.98
CA ALA A 85 1.11 8.34 6.84
C ALA A 85 1.72 8.07 8.21
N ALA A 86 1.41 8.94 9.19
CA ALA A 86 1.92 8.74 10.55
C ALA A 86 1.38 7.45 11.15
N ARG A 87 0.12 7.15 10.91
CA ARG A 87 -0.48 5.93 11.44
C ARG A 87 0.07 4.67 10.80
N ALA A 88 0.66 4.79 9.62
CA ALA A 88 1.24 3.64 8.94
C ALA A 88 2.68 3.36 9.37
N LEU A 89 3.25 4.18 10.24
CA LEU A 89 4.63 3.99 10.65
C LEU A 89 4.94 2.58 11.18
N PRO A 90 4.04 1.92 11.88
CA PRO A 90 4.35 0.55 12.31
C PRO A 90 4.65 -0.40 11.15
N LYS A 91 4.13 -0.12 9.96
CA LYS A 91 4.44 -0.97 8.80
C LYS A 91 5.85 -0.73 8.26
N CYS A 92 6.50 0.33 8.69
CA CYS A 92 7.76 0.78 8.13
C CYS A 92 8.95 0.16 8.86
N ASN A 93 10.05 0.09 8.15
CA ASN A 93 11.36 -0.19 8.71
C ASN A 93 12.29 0.94 8.24
N PRO A 94 13.56 0.96 8.67
CA PRO A 94 14.43 2.09 8.30
C PRO A 94 14.65 2.27 6.81
N LYS A 95 14.36 1.26 6.01
CA LYS A 95 14.55 1.36 4.56
C LYS A 95 13.27 1.69 3.81
N THR A 96 12.15 1.75 4.50
CA THR A 96 10.86 2.02 3.84
C THR A 96 10.84 3.43 3.26
N VAL A 97 10.37 3.53 2.03
CA VAL A 97 10.13 4.83 1.40
C VAL A 97 8.68 5.21 1.63
N VAL A 98 8.46 6.39 2.18
CA VAL A 98 7.12 6.88 2.45
C VAL A 98 6.81 8.03 1.50
N ILE A 99 5.73 7.88 0.75
CA ILE A 99 5.25 8.90 -0.17
C ILE A 99 3.90 9.35 0.35
N THR A 100 3.78 10.62 0.66
CA THR A 100 2.54 11.13 1.23
C THR A 100 2.17 12.48 0.66
N SER A 101 0.87 12.72 0.60
CA SER A 101 0.38 14.05 0.31
C SER A 101 0.74 14.96 1.49
N THR A 102 1.03 16.21 1.17
CA THR A 102 1.31 17.19 2.20
C THR A 102 0.08 18.04 2.53
N THR A 103 -1.04 17.76 1.88
CA THR A 103 -2.26 18.52 2.10
C THR A 103 -3.15 17.77 3.07
N PRO A 104 -3.29 18.23 4.31
CA PRO A 104 -4.14 17.53 5.26
C PRO A 104 -5.61 17.73 4.93
N ILE A 105 -6.39 16.73 5.33
CA ILE A 105 -7.84 16.80 5.20
C ILE A 105 -8.38 17.20 6.56
N PRO A 106 -9.15 18.29 6.65
CA PRO A 106 -9.67 18.75 7.94
C PRO A 106 -10.55 17.68 8.56
N PRO A 107 -10.48 17.47 9.84
CA PRO A 107 -11.39 16.54 10.52
C PRO A 107 -12.79 17.13 10.55
N PHE A 108 -13.75 16.25 10.67
CA PHE A 108 -15.14 16.66 10.78
C PHE A 108 -15.57 16.79 12.22
#